data_4248c37d83d15442946e1ceaf668a2a7
#
_entry.id   4248c37d83d15442946e1ceaf668a2a7
#
_cell.length_a   1.000
_cell.length_b   1.000
_cell.length_c   1.000
_cell.angle_alpha   90.00
_cell.angle_beta   90.00
_cell.angle_gamma   90.00
#
_symmetry.space_group_name_H-M   'P 1'
#
loop_
_entity.id
_entity.type
_entity.pdbx_description
1 polymer ?
#
loop_
_entity_poly.entity_id
_entity_poly.type
_entity_poly.pdbx_seq_one_letter_code
_entity_poly.pdbx_strand_id
1 'polypeptide(L)'
;MLNRYLTLKSRGEHEIVIEKSRFICHIQRAVSEEEAQTFIQSIKKQHWNATHNCSAYLIGEHDLIQKANDDGEPSGTAGVPMLEVLKKRKLKDTVVVVTRYFGGIKLGAGGLIRAYGKSVSEAINHVGMVERCLMRTMHTTIDYTWLGKVENELRVSSFQLKDIHYAEDVIFETYVEETQKEQFIEWMTELTNGKSVTKEGELIYLEKDVGPIKETDEWHNE
;
A
#
# COMPACT_ATOMS: atom_id res chain seq x y z
N MET A 1 1.56 15.38 0.03
CA MET A 1 0.93 14.05 0.36
C MET A 1 0.11 13.62 -0.86
N LEU A 2 0.18 12.34 -1.24
CA LEU A 2 -0.62 11.79 -2.34
C LEU A 2 -2.08 11.64 -1.91
N ASN A 3 -3.02 12.04 -2.76
CA ASN A 3 -4.44 11.84 -2.47
C ASN A 3 -4.80 10.35 -2.43
N ARG A 4 -4.18 9.55 -3.29
CA ARG A 4 -4.34 8.09 -3.32
C ARG A 4 -3.05 7.40 -3.75
N TYR A 5 -2.76 6.24 -3.19
CA TYR A 5 -1.67 5.38 -3.63
C TYR A 5 -1.86 3.93 -3.17
N LEU A 6 -1.18 3.01 -3.87
CA LEU A 6 -1.18 1.59 -3.55
C LEU A 6 0.02 1.25 -2.67
N THR A 7 -0.20 0.39 -1.67
CA THR A 7 0.86 -0.19 -0.86
C THR A 7 0.47 -1.61 -0.43
N LEU A 8 1.36 -2.31 0.27
CA LEU A 8 1.06 -3.64 0.79
C LEU A 8 -0.02 -3.59 1.86
N LYS A 9 -0.86 -4.62 1.92
CA LYS A 9 -1.84 -4.78 3.00
C LYS A 9 -1.16 -5.10 4.32
N SER A 10 -0.19 -6.03 4.30
CA SER A 10 0.51 -6.47 5.50
C SER A 10 1.98 -6.82 5.20
N ARG A 11 2.77 -6.97 6.25
CA ARG A 11 4.05 -7.67 6.18
C ARG A 11 3.79 -9.17 5.98
N GLY A 12 4.67 -9.84 5.23
CA GLY A 12 4.61 -11.28 5.07
C GLY A 12 5.80 -11.87 4.35
N GLU A 13 5.71 -13.15 4.09
CA GLU A 13 6.69 -13.90 3.31
C GLU A 13 5.99 -14.94 2.44
N HIS A 14 6.61 -15.28 1.32
CA HIS A 14 6.16 -16.35 0.44
C HIS A 14 7.33 -17.08 -0.18
N GLU A 15 7.27 -18.41 -0.20
CA GLU A 15 8.32 -19.25 -0.76
C GLU A 15 7.86 -19.91 -2.06
N ILE A 16 8.76 -19.89 -3.06
CA ILE A 16 8.62 -20.66 -4.29
C ILE A 16 9.87 -21.51 -4.52
N VAL A 17 9.69 -22.62 -5.20
CA VAL A 17 10.81 -23.52 -5.58
C VAL A 17 10.88 -23.58 -7.10
N ILE A 18 12.07 -23.26 -7.65
CA ILE A 18 12.36 -23.30 -9.08
C ILE A 18 13.68 -24.05 -9.27
N GLU A 19 13.67 -25.12 -10.08
CA GLU A 19 14.85 -25.96 -10.36
C GLU A 19 15.62 -26.30 -9.07
N LYS A 20 14.90 -26.77 -8.06
CA LYS A 20 15.40 -27.12 -6.72
C LYS A 20 15.96 -25.96 -5.89
N SER A 21 16.09 -24.75 -6.45
CA SER A 21 16.42 -23.56 -5.67
C SER A 21 15.18 -23.05 -4.94
N ARG A 22 15.34 -22.70 -3.65
CA ARG A 22 14.29 -22.06 -2.85
C ARG A 22 14.47 -20.57 -2.92
N PHE A 23 13.37 -19.86 -3.20
CA PHE A 23 13.29 -18.40 -3.19
C PHE A 23 12.25 -17.99 -2.16
N ILE A 24 12.67 -17.33 -1.09
CA ILE A 24 11.79 -16.84 -0.03
C ILE A 24 11.74 -15.33 -0.14
N CYS A 25 10.60 -14.79 -0.56
CA CYS A 25 10.39 -13.36 -0.64
C CYS A 25 9.79 -12.84 0.67
N HIS A 26 10.53 -12.01 1.37
CA HIS A 26 10.08 -11.25 2.53
C HIS A 26 9.70 -9.83 2.09
N ILE A 27 8.54 -9.35 2.50
CA ILE A 27 7.99 -8.10 2.01
C ILE A 27 7.31 -7.32 3.14
N GLN A 28 7.55 -6.00 3.19
CA GLN A 28 6.86 -5.11 4.13
C GLN A 28 6.80 -3.66 3.61
N ARG A 29 5.97 -2.84 4.27
CA ARG A 29 6.00 -1.38 4.09
C ARG A 29 7.26 -0.80 4.73
N ALA A 30 7.81 0.25 4.09
CA ALA A 30 8.89 1.06 4.64
C ALA A 30 8.72 2.49 4.13
N VAL A 31 8.52 3.43 5.05
CA VAL A 31 8.29 4.85 4.72
C VAL A 31 9.57 5.68 4.72
N SER A 32 10.70 5.06 5.08
CA SER A 32 12.03 5.67 5.03
C SER A 32 13.08 4.67 4.56
N GLU A 33 14.21 5.19 4.06
CA GLU A 33 15.34 4.34 3.68
C GLU A 33 15.93 3.61 4.90
N GLU A 34 15.90 4.23 6.07
CA GLU A 34 16.37 3.62 7.33
C GLU A 34 15.53 2.38 7.70
N GLU A 35 14.20 2.47 7.61
CA GLU A 35 13.30 1.34 7.82
C GLU A 35 13.57 0.20 6.83
N ALA A 36 13.75 0.54 5.54
CA ALA A 36 14.06 -0.43 4.51
C ALA A 36 15.39 -1.14 4.78
N GLN A 37 16.45 -0.39 5.12
CA GLN A 37 17.75 -0.95 5.45
C GLN A 37 17.71 -1.82 6.72
N THR A 38 16.99 -1.40 7.73
CA THR A 38 16.79 -2.18 8.98
C THR A 38 16.11 -3.52 8.67
N PHE A 39 15.07 -3.50 7.84
CA PHE A 39 14.42 -4.73 7.39
C PHE A 39 15.36 -5.63 6.62
N ILE A 40 16.08 -5.11 5.62
CA ILE A 40 17.05 -5.87 4.82
C ILE A 40 18.09 -6.54 5.74
N GLN A 41 18.66 -5.81 6.68
CA GLN A 41 19.66 -6.34 7.61
C GLN A 41 19.07 -7.44 8.53
N SER A 42 17.82 -7.27 8.97
CA SER A 42 17.15 -8.29 9.79
C SER A 42 16.98 -9.61 9.03
N ILE A 43 16.59 -9.57 7.75
CA ILE A 43 16.46 -10.75 6.90
C ILE A 43 17.82 -11.38 6.60
N LYS A 44 18.84 -10.57 6.27
CA LYS A 44 20.21 -11.06 6.07
C LYS A 44 20.76 -11.77 7.31
N LYS A 45 20.46 -11.29 8.50
CA LYS A 45 20.85 -11.93 9.76
C LYS A 45 20.09 -13.22 9.98
N GLN A 46 18.79 -13.27 9.69
CA GLN A 46 17.96 -14.47 9.82
C GLN A 46 18.42 -15.56 8.84
N HIS A 47 18.75 -15.18 7.61
CA HIS A 47 19.16 -16.08 6.54
C HIS A 47 20.66 -15.95 6.21
N TRP A 48 21.51 -15.87 7.22
CA TRP A 48 22.94 -15.65 7.08
C TRP A 48 23.68 -16.72 6.26
N ASN A 49 23.13 -17.95 6.20
CA ASN A 49 23.66 -19.08 5.45
C ASN A 49 23.04 -19.25 4.06
N ALA A 50 22.18 -18.32 3.63
CA ALA A 50 21.64 -18.34 2.28
C ALA A 50 22.72 -18.04 1.23
N THR A 51 22.50 -18.47 0.00
CA THR A 51 23.41 -18.17 -1.10
C THR A 51 23.41 -16.70 -1.43
N HIS A 52 22.23 -16.08 -1.49
CA HIS A 52 22.02 -14.65 -1.76
C HIS A 52 20.79 -14.13 -1.00
N ASN A 53 20.84 -12.85 -0.59
CA ASN A 53 19.73 -12.09 -0.03
C ASN A 53 19.56 -10.80 -0.85
N CYS A 54 19.02 -10.94 -2.05
CA CYS A 54 18.81 -9.83 -2.97
C CYS A 54 17.71 -8.92 -2.46
N SER A 55 17.82 -7.60 -2.70
CA SER A 55 16.84 -6.66 -2.17
C SER A 55 16.48 -5.57 -3.15
N ALA A 56 15.26 -5.04 -3.01
CA ALA A 56 14.82 -3.84 -3.70
C ALA A 56 13.85 -3.06 -2.82
N TYR A 57 13.82 -1.74 -2.98
CA TYR A 57 12.82 -0.88 -2.36
C TYR A 57 12.53 0.35 -3.21
N LEU A 58 11.36 0.91 -2.99
CA LEU A 58 10.95 2.21 -3.48
C LEU A 58 10.16 2.93 -2.38
N ILE A 59 10.46 4.21 -2.18
CA ILE A 59 9.97 4.98 -1.04
C ILE A 59 9.65 6.41 -1.50
N GLY A 60 8.56 6.93 -0.92
CA GLY A 60 8.10 8.29 -1.10
C GLY A 60 7.15 8.47 -2.28
N GLU A 61 6.54 9.63 -2.31
CA GLU A 61 5.44 9.97 -3.22
C GLU A 61 5.82 9.84 -4.71
N HIS A 62 7.05 10.22 -5.03
CA HIS A 62 7.56 10.28 -6.40
C HIS A 62 8.63 9.21 -6.70
N ASP A 63 8.75 8.20 -5.84
CA ASP A 63 9.74 7.12 -5.95
C ASP A 63 11.18 7.61 -6.11
N LEU A 64 11.51 8.77 -5.50
CA LEU A 64 12.85 9.36 -5.59
C LEU A 64 13.91 8.52 -4.87
N ILE A 65 13.48 7.79 -3.83
CA ILE A 65 14.34 6.87 -3.10
C ILE A 65 14.04 5.45 -3.56
N GLN A 66 14.89 4.91 -4.42
CA GLN A 66 14.79 3.54 -4.90
C GLN A 66 16.16 2.90 -5.01
N LYS A 67 16.23 1.62 -4.70
CA LYS A 67 17.46 0.85 -4.74
C LYS A 67 17.19 -0.59 -5.11
N ALA A 68 18.16 -1.19 -5.83
CA ALA A 68 18.18 -2.59 -6.19
C ALA A 68 19.56 -3.15 -5.85
N ASN A 69 19.63 -4.36 -5.30
CA ASN A 69 20.87 -5.03 -4.90
C ASN A 69 20.81 -6.52 -5.24
N ASP A 70 21.75 -6.98 -6.03
CA ASP A 70 21.84 -8.37 -6.47
C ASP A 70 22.54 -9.30 -5.47
N ASP A 71 23.18 -8.77 -4.41
CA ASP A 71 23.84 -9.53 -3.33
C ASP A 71 24.71 -10.71 -3.84
N GLY A 72 25.49 -10.47 -4.89
CA GLY A 72 26.39 -11.45 -5.51
C GLY A 72 25.77 -12.35 -6.58
N GLU A 73 24.48 -12.22 -6.92
CA GLU A 73 23.94 -12.76 -8.18
C GLU A 73 24.56 -12.00 -9.37
N PRO A 74 24.54 -12.55 -10.59
CA PRO A 74 24.96 -11.82 -11.78
C PRO A 74 24.25 -10.48 -11.90
N SER A 75 25.02 -9.42 -12.24
CA SER A 75 24.52 -8.04 -12.27
C SER A 75 23.22 -7.90 -13.06
N GLY A 76 22.20 -7.26 -12.46
CA GLY A 76 20.90 -6.97 -13.06
C GLY A 76 19.95 -8.16 -13.15
N THR A 77 20.28 -9.32 -12.54
CA THR A 77 19.44 -10.52 -12.66
C THR A 77 18.50 -10.74 -11.48
N ALA A 78 18.64 -9.97 -10.40
CA ALA A 78 17.84 -10.11 -9.18
C ALA A 78 17.21 -8.79 -8.73
N GLY A 79 17.99 -7.86 -8.22
CA GLY A 79 17.48 -6.63 -7.63
C GLY A 79 16.66 -5.78 -8.59
N VAL A 80 17.14 -5.60 -9.83
CA VAL A 80 16.43 -4.82 -10.85
C VAL A 80 15.08 -5.47 -11.23
N PRO A 81 14.99 -6.77 -11.56
CA PRO A 81 13.71 -7.44 -11.79
C PRO A 81 12.72 -7.32 -10.62
N MET A 82 13.21 -7.39 -9.38
CA MET A 82 12.37 -7.20 -8.18
C MET A 82 11.80 -5.78 -8.12
N LEU A 83 12.65 -4.76 -8.34
CA LEU A 83 12.23 -3.36 -8.34
C LEU A 83 11.19 -3.08 -9.44
N GLU A 84 11.38 -3.64 -10.63
CA GLU A 84 10.45 -3.46 -11.75
C GLU A 84 9.06 -4.06 -11.45
N VAL A 85 8.97 -5.16 -10.70
CA VAL A 85 7.68 -5.68 -10.22
C VAL A 85 6.98 -4.68 -9.31
N LEU A 86 7.69 -4.08 -8.35
CA LEU A 86 7.11 -3.07 -7.45
C LEU A 86 6.58 -1.87 -8.24
N LYS A 87 7.36 -1.37 -9.21
CA LYS A 87 6.96 -0.26 -10.08
C LYS A 87 5.74 -0.61 -10.95
N LYS A 88 5.75 -1.78 -11.58
CA LYS A 88 4.65 -2.25 -12.43
C LYS A 88 3.34 -2.38 -11.65
N ARG A 89 3.42 -2.82 -10.38
CA ARG A 89 2.30 -2.88 -9.44
C ARG A 89 1.92 -1.51 -8.85
N LYS A 90 2.65 -0.44 -9.20
CA LYS A 90 2.45 0.94 -8.70
C LYS A 90 2.49 1.03 -7.17
N LEU A 91 3.21 0.12 -6.52
CA LEU A 91 3.35 0.13 -5.07
C LEU A 91 4.21 1.32 -4.64
N LYS A 92 3.89 1.87 -3.47
CA LYS A 92 4.68 2.90 -2.78
C LYS A 92 5.12 2.36 -1.41
N ASP A 93 6.18 2.95 -0.87
CA ASP A 93 6.66 2.68 0.48
C ASP A 93 6.82 1.18 0.77
N THR A 94 7.55 0.50 -0.14
CA THR A 94 7.67 -0.97 -0.12
C THR A 94 9.13 -1.39 -0.21
N VAL A 95 9.51 -2.34 0.64
CA VAL A 95 10.79 -3.06 0.62
C VAL A 95 10.58 -4.55 0.47
N VAL A 96 11.40 -5.19 -0.36
CA VAL A 96 11.42 -6.64 -0.58
C VAL A 96 12.83 -7.19 -0.43
N VAL A 97 12.95 -8.39 0.14
CA VAL A 97 14.18 -9.18 0.18
C VAL A 97 13.84 -10.58 -0.31
N VAL A 98 14.52 -11.03 -1.34
CA VAL A 98 14.42 -12.41 -1.81
C VAL A 98 15.68 -13.19 -1.39
N THR A 99 15.47 -14.09 -0.47
CA THR A 99 16.49 -15.01 0.02
C THR A 99 16.52 -16.25 -0.86
N ARG A 100 17.67 -16.55 -1.47
CA ARG A 100 17.85 -17.74 -2.30
C ARG A 100 18.76 -18.76 -1.66
N TYR A 101 18.32 -20.01 -1.65
CA TYR A 101 19.13 -21.19 -1.38
C TYR A 101 19.30 -21.97 -2.68
N PHE A 102 20.54 -22.07 -3.17
CA PHE A 102 20.85 -22.71 -4.45
C PHE A 102 20.57 -24.23 -4.40
N GLY A 103 19.84 -24.74 -5.37
CA GLY A 103 19.41 -26.15 -5.47
C GLY A 103 20.30 -27.03 -6.33
N GLY A 104 21.49 -26.55 -6.74
CA GLY A 104 22.42 -27.32 -7.58
C GLY A 104 22.23 -27.20 -9.09
N ILE A 105 21.12 -26.60 -9.56
CA ILE A 105 20.80 -26.40 -10.98
C ILE A 105 20.90 -24.90 -11.31
N LYS A 106 21.74 -24.55 -12.29
CA LYS A 106 21.90 -23.16 -12.75
C LYS A 106 20.72 -22.73 -13.62
N LEU A 107 20.11 -21.57 -13.29
CA LEU A 107 18.97 -21.03 -14.04
C LEU A 107 19.38 -20.22 -15.28
N GLY A 108 20.62 -19.74 -15.34
CA GLY A 108 21.06 -18.73 -16.32
C GLY A 108 20.44 -17.35 -16.04
N ALA A 109 20.93 -16.30 -16.72
CA ALA A 109 20.49 -14.94 -16.49
C ALA A 109 18.97 -14.76 -16.67
N GLY A 110 18.41 -15.20 -17.79
CA GLY A 110 16.98 -15.11 -18.06
C GLY A 110 16.12 -15.91 -17.08
N GLY A 111 16.62 -17.04 -16.60
CA GLY A 111 15.94 -17.85 -15.56
C GLY A 111 15.93 -17.15 -14.20
N LEU A 112 17.03 -16.49 -13.81
CA LEU A 112 17.11 -15.70 -12.60
C LEU A 112 16.15 -14.51 -12.63
N ILE A 113 16.16 -13.74 -13.71
CA ILE A 113 15.24 -12.59 -13.89
C ILE A 113 13.80 -13.02 -13.66
N ARG A 114 13.35 -14.11 -14.30
CA ARG A 114 12.00 -14.64 -14.11
C ARG A 114 11.76 -15.13 -12.70
N ALA A 115 12.71 -15.84 -12.08
CA ALA A 115 12.56 -16.39 -10.74
C ALA A 115 12.40 -15.29 -9.67
N TYR A 116 13.25 -14.27 -9.70
CA TYR A 116 13.18 -13.14 -8.77
C TYR A 116 11.91 -12.32 -8.97
N GLY A 117 11.54 -12.00 -10.21
CA GLY A 117 10.30 -11.29 -10.52
C GLY A 117 9.06 -12.06 -10.07
N LYS A 118 9.00 -13.38 -10.37
CA LYS A 118 7.91 -14.26 -9.95
C LYS A 118 7.79 -14.34 -8.43
N SER A 119 8.92 -14.49 -7.73
CA SER A 119 8.95 -14.56 -6.27
C SER A 119 8.31 -13.33 -5.61
N VAL A 120 8.66 -12.11 -6.10
CA VAL A 120 8.07 -10.86 -5.61
C VAL A 120 6.57 -10.77 -5.97
N SER A 121 6.21 -11.11 -7.21
CA SER A 121 4.81 -11.05 -7.65
C SER A 121 3.90 -11.97 -6.82
N GLU A 122 4.33 -13.20 -6.55
CA GLU A 122 3.58 -14.14 -5.72
C GLU A 122 3.50 -13.71 -4.26
N ALA A 123 4.59 -13.14 -3.70
CA ALA A 123 4.55 -12.58 -2.36
C ALA A 123 3.56 -11.41 -2.24
N ILE A 124 3.51 -10.50 -3.22
CA ILE A 124 2.51 -9.41 -3.25
C ILE A 124 1.09 -9.99 -3.30
N ASN A 125 0.84 -10.98 -4.15
CA ASN A 125 -0.48 -11.61 -4.24
C ASN A 125 -0.86 -12.32 -2.92
N HIS A 126 0.11 -12.91 -2.21
CA HIS A 126 -0.10 -13.57 -0.92
C HIS A 126 -0.46 -12.59 0.20
N VAL A 127 0.28 -11.49 0.34
CA VAL A 127 0.04 -10.51 1.41
C VAL A 127 -1.10 -9.53 1.09
N GLY A 128 -1.42 -9.37 -0.19
CA GLY A 128 -2.42 -8.43 -0.67
C GLY A 128 -1.94 -7.00 -0.75
N MET A 129 -2.75 -6.17 -1.39
CA MET A 129 -2.53 -4.74 -1.53
C MET A 129 -3.72 -3.95 -1.03
N VAL A 130 -3.47 -2.72 -0.61
CA VAL A 130 -4.50 -1.75 -0.25
C VAL A 130 -4.28 -0.44 -1.01
N GLU A 131 -5.37 0.23 -1.33
CA GLU A 131 -5.35 1.63 -1.72
C GLU A 131 -5.47 2.49 -0.46
N ARG A 132 -4.54 3.40 -0.26
CA ARG A 132 -4.60 4.41 0.79
C ARG A 132 -5.17 5.70 0.22
N CYS A 133 -6.32 6.13 0.76
CA CYS A 133 -6.99 7.36 0.37
C CYS A 133 -6.81 8.41 1.47
N LEU A 134 -6.36 9.62 1.09
CA LEU A 134 -6.20 10.74 2.01
C LEU A 134 -7.57 11.33 2.32
N MET A 135 -7.97 11.22 3.58
CA MET A 135 -9.26 11.66 4.09
C MET A 135 -9.08 12.80 5.09
N ARG A 136 -9.99 13.76 5.05
CA ARG A 136 -10.17 14.79 6.07
C ARG A 136 -11.28 14.35 7.02
N THR A 137 -11.06 14.39 8.32
CA THR A 137 -12.15 14.30 9.29
C THR A 137 -12.88 15.64 9.31
N MET A 138 -14.18 15.64 9.01
CA MET A 138 -15.03 16.82 9.07
C MET A 138 -15.93 16.73 10.29
N HIS A 139 -15.98 17.81 11.09
CA HIS A 139 -16.83 17.91 12.27
C HIS A 139 -17.96 18.87 11.96
N THR A 140 -19.17 18.33 11.76
CA THR A 140 -20.35 19.14 11.43
C THR A 140 -21.29 19.19 12.63
N THR A 141 -21.45 20.38 13.20
CA THR A 141 -22.36 20.68 14.30
C THR A 141 -23.72 21.11 13.77
N ILE A 142 -24.78 20.49 14.29
CA ILE A 142 -26.18 20.80 13.96
C ILE A 142 -27.05 20.77 15.21
N ASP A 143 -28.20 21.48 15.14
CA ASP A 143 -29.28 21.33 16.13
C ASP A 143 -29.97 19.96 15.98
N TYR A 144 -30.52 19.43 17.07
CA TYR A 144 -31.22 18.13 17.12
C TYR A 144 -32.38 18.03 16.11
N THR A 145 -32.99 19.14 15.71
CA THR A 145 -34.07 19.15 14.71
C THR A 145 -33.63 18.63 13.35
N TRP A 146 -32.33 18.70 13.04
CA TRP A 146 -31.72 18.22 11.79
C TRP A 146 -31.19 16.81 11.86
N LEU A 147 -31.08 16.20 13.06
CA LEU A 147 -30.42 14.92 13.30
C LEU A 147 -30.90 13.83 12.34
N GLY A 148 -32.19 13.55 12.30
CA GLY A 148 -32.74 12.47 11.50
C GLY A 148 -32.52 12.65 10.00
N LYS A 149 -32.64 13.91 9.50
CA LYS A 149 -32.41 14.22 8.09
C LYS A 149 -30.93 14.04 7.72
N VAL A 150 -30.02 14.63 8.50
CA VAL A 150 -28.58 14.58 8.22
C VAL A 150 -28.05 13.15 8.33
N GLU A 151 -28.46 12.40 9.37
CA GLU A 151 -28.06 11.00 9.52
C GLU A 151 -28.52 10.13 8.34
N ASN A 152 -29.78 10.28 7.91
CA ASN A 152 -30.29 9.53 6.77
C ASN A 152 -29.55 9.84 5.46
N GLU A 153 -29.33 11.14 5.18
CA GLU A 153 -28.64 11.56 3.96
C GLU A 153 -27.17 11.16 3.96
N LEU A 154 -26.47 11.22 5.11
CA LEU A 154 -25.11 10.70 5.24
C LEU A 154 -25.03 9.19 4.97
N ARG A 155 -25.98 8.41 5.48
CA ARG A 155 -26.00 6.93 5.28
C ARG A 155 -26.19 6.51 3.81
N VAL A 156 -26.88 7.32 3.02
CA VAL A 156 -27.08 7.03 1.58
C VAL A 156 -26.08 7.74 0.67
N SER A 157 -25.26 8.64 1.21
CA SER A 157 -24.24 9.38 0.48
C SER A 157 -22.97 8.53 0.26
N SER A 158 -22.02 9.08 -0.52
CA SER A 158 -20.68 8.53 -0.67
C SER A 158 -19.73 8.87 0.49
N PHE A 159 -20.14 9.76 1.40
CA PHE A 159 -19.34 10.19 2.55
C PHE A 159 -19.42 9.17 3.67
N GLN A 160 -18.30 8.86 4.28
CA GLN A 160 -18.24 7.83 5.30
C GLN A 160 -18.45 8.44 6.70
N LEU A 161 -19.62 8.19 7.30
CA LEU A 161 -19.88 8.55 8.68
C LEU A 161 -18.91 7.78 9.60
N LYS A 162 -18.14 8.51 10.42
CA LYS A 162 -17.21 7.95 11.41
C LYS A 162 -17.93 7.76 12.75
N ASP A 163 -18.52 8.84 13.28
CA ASP A 163 -19.17 8.84 14.60
C ASP A 163 -20.20 9.97 14.72
N ILE A 164 -21.06 9.90 15.72
CA ILE A 164 -22.03 10.93 16.09
C ILE A 164 -21.88 11.21 17.59
N HIS A 165 -21.56 12.45 17.95
CA HIS A 165 -21.47 12.88 19.34
C HIS A 165 -22.68 13.71 19.73
N TYR A 166 -23.31 13.33 20.82
CA TYR A 166 -24.50 13.96 21.38
C TYR A 166 -24.11 14.81 22.58
N ALA A 167 -24.32 16.14 22.49
CA ALA A 167 -24.05 17.10 23.54
C ALA A 167 -25.19 18.14 23.60
N GLU A 168 -24.92 19.41 23.82
CA GLU A 168 -25.89 20.51 23.65
C GLU A 168 -26.40 20.57 22.21
N ASP A 169 -25.48 20.39 21.25
CA ASP A 169 -25.74 20.15 19.85
C ASP A 169 -25.28 18.74 19.43
N VAL A 170 -25.61 18.34 18.23
CA VAL A 170 -25.13 17.08 17.64
C VAL A 170 -23.94 17.37 16.72
N ILE A 171 -22.84 16.60 16.90
CA ILE A 171 -21.65 16.70 16.07
C ILE A 171 -21.49 15.41 15.27
N PHE A 172 -21.54 15.50 13.95
CA PHE A 172 -21.21 14.42 13.04
C PHE A 172 -19.72 14.47 12.71
N GLU A 173 -19.01 13.37 12.96
CA GLU A 173 -17.69 13.14 12.44
C GLU A 173 -17.78 12.34 11.14
N THR A 174 -17.28 12.90 10.04
CA THR A 174 -17.37 12.30 8.69
C THR A 174 -16.00 12.26 8.04
N TYR A 175 -15.63 11.12 7.47
CA TYR A 175 -14.45 11.03 6.61
C TYR A 175 -14.81 11.48 5.19
N VAL A 176 -14.09 12.47 4.70
CA VAL A 176 -14.28 13.07 3.39
C VAL A 176 -12.94 13.08 2.66
N GLU A 177 -12.91 12.64 1.40
CA GLU A 177 -11.69 12.75 0.61
C GLU A 177 -11.22 14.20 0.56
N GLU A 178 -9.92 14.45 0.75
CA GLU A 178 -9.38 15.81 0.79
C GLU A 178 -9.74 16.62 -0.46
N THR A 179 -9.91 15.95 -1.59
CA THR A 179 -10.33 16.56 -2.86
C THR A 179 -11.81 16.91 -2.92
N GLN A 180 -12.63 16.40 -2.00
CA GLN A 180 -14.09 16.59 -1.98
C GLN A 180 -14.57 17.45 -0.80
N LYS A 181 -13.66 18.04 -0.03
CA LYS A 181 -14.02 18.73 1.20
C LYS A 181 -14.92 19.94 0.97
N GLU A 182 -14.66 20.74 -0.06
CA GLU A 182 -15.50 21.89 -0.42
C GLU A 182 -16.90 21.45 -0.84
N GLN A 183 -16.99 20.39 -1.64
CA GLN A 183 -18.27 19.80 -2.06
C GLN A 183 -19.07 19.30 -0.85
N PHE A 184 -18.41 18.69 0.13
CA PHE A 184 -19.05 18.25 1.36
C PHE A 184 -19.60 19.41 2.18
N ILE A 185 -18.84 20.50 2.34
CA ILE A 185 -19.27 21.69 3.08
C ILE A 185 -20.49 22.34 2.41
N GLU A 186 -20.46 22.49 1.09
CA GLU A 186 -21.59 23.03 0.31
C GLU A 186 -22.82 22.13 0.48
N TRP A 187 -22.67 20.85 0.30
CA TRP A 187 -23.74 19.85 0.46
C TRP A 187 -24.38 19.89 1.86
N MET A 188 -23.57 19.95 2.94
CA MET A 188 -24.08 20.06 4.31
C MET A 188 -24.79 21.40 4.56
N THR A 189 -24.30 22.47 3.98
CA THR A 189 -24.93 23.80 4.07
C THR A 189 -26.31 23.80 3.42
N GLU A 190 -26.44 23.23 2.23
CA GLU A 190 -27.72 23.08 1.52
C GLU A 190 -28.67 22.18 2.27
N LEU A 191 -28.21 21.02 2.74
CA LEU A 191 -29.00 20.03 3.46
C LEU A 191 -29.65 20.60 4.71
N THR A 192 -28.95 21.50 5.41
CA THR A 192 -29.38 22.11 6.68
C THR A 192 -29.90 23.55 6.50
N ASN A 193 -30.11 24.04 5.27
CA ASN A 193 -30.49 25.40 4.97
C ASN A 193 -29.58 26.45 5.66
N GLY A 194 -28.27 26.21 5.66
CA GLY A 194 -27.26 27.06 6.30
C GLY A 194 -27.23 27.01 7.83
N LYS A 195 -27.83 25.98 8.45
CA LYS A 195 -27.89 25.84 9.91
C LYS A 195 -26.79 24.92 10.49
N SER A 196 -25.94 24.32 9.66
CA SER A 196 -24.77 23.58 10.10
C SER A 196 -23.52 24.46 10.20
N VAL A 197 -22.63 24.07 11.11
CA VAL A 197 -21.27 24.62 11.18
C VAL A 197 -20.29 23.46 10.99
N THR A 198 -19.56 23.47 9.88
CA THR A 198 -18.57 22.43 9.56
C THR A 198 -17.15 22.94 9.81
N LYS A 199 -16.34 22.16 10.54
CA LYS A 199 -14.94 22.43 10.82
C LYS A 199 -14.08 21.30 10.28
N GLU A 200 -12.91 21.64 9.73
CA GLU A 200 -11.90 20.68 9.33
C GLU A 200 -11.15 20.13 10.55
N GLY A 201 -10.97 18.83 10.60
CA GLY A 201 -10.14 18.13 11.58
C GLY A 201 -8.83 17.61 10.96
N GLU A 202 -8.37 16.47 11.42
CA GLU A 202 -7.11 15.88 10.99
C GLU A 202 -7.17 15.23 9.60
N LEU A 203 -5.99 15.12 8.97
CA LEU A 203 -5.78 14.32 7.76
C LEU A 203 -5.30 12.93 8.14
N ILE A 204 -5.96 11.93 7.61
CA ILE A 204 -5.59 10.52 7.81
C ILE A 204 -5.63 9.76 6.50
N TYR A 205 -4.93 8.64 6.43
CA TYR A 205 -5.11 7.69 5.33
C TYR A 205 -6.04 6.56 5.76
N LEU A 206 -7.16 6.40 5.06
CA LEU A 206 -7.98 5.20 5.14
C LEU A 206 -7.52 4.17 4.11
N GLU A 207 -7.57 2.90 4.48
CA GLU A 207 -7.15 1.79 3.63
C GLU A 207 -8.36 1.02 3.11
N LYS A 208 -8.36 0.78 1.80
CA LYS A 208 -9.36 -0.03 1.11
C LYS A 208 -8.66 -1.21 0.45
N ASP A 209 -9.15 -2.42 0.69
CA ASP A 209 -8.62 -3.60 0.03
C ASP A 209 -8.74 -3.47 -1.50
N VAL A 210 -7.63 -3.69 -2.18
CA VAL A 210 -7.61 -3.90 -3.62
C VAL A 210 -7.81 -5.39 -3.83
N GLY A 211 -8.94 -5.78 -4.43
CA GLY A 211 -9.23 -7.19 -4.69
C GLY A 211 -8.10 -7.88 -5.49
N PRO A 212 -8.14 -9.21 -5.61
CA PRO A 212 -7.12 -9.95 -6.32
C PRO A 212 -6.95 -9.40 -7.73
N ILE A 213 -5.72 -9.05 -8.08
CA ILE A 213 -5.39 -8.58 -9.43
C ILE A 213 -5.64 -9.76 -10.36
N LYS A 214 -6.55 -9.60 -11.32
CA LYS A 214 -6.77 -10.60 -12.35
C LYS A 214 -5.47 -10.78 -13.13
N GLU A 215 -5.06 -12.02 -13.37
CA GLU A 215 -3.83 -12.43 -14.08
C GLU A 215 -3.73 -11.96 -15.54
N THR A 216 -4.62 -11.09 -16.01
CA THR A 216 -4.64 -10.56 -17.39
C THR A 216 -3.52 -9.58 -17.71
N ASP A 217 -2.64 -9.24 -16.74
CA ASP A 217 -1.44 -8.42 -16.96
C ASP A 217 -0.14 -9.23 -16.99
N GLU A 218 -0.26 -10.52 -17.35
CA GLU A 218 0.92 -11.37 -17.53
C GLU A 218 1.71 -10.98 -18.78
N TRP A 219 2.98 -10.78 -18.53
CA TRP A 219 4.15 -10.93 -19.39
C TRP A 219 3.86 -11.40 -20.85
N HIS A 220 3.25 -10.57 -21.70
CA HIS A 220 3.40 -10.73 -23.13
C HIS A 220 4.57 -9.85 -23.57
N ASN A 221 5.67 -10.54 -23.81
CA ASN A 221 6.83 -10.02 -24.52
C ASN A 221 6.42 -9.59 -25.92
N GLU A 222 6.77 -8.38 -26.27
CA GLU A 222 7.33 -8.08 -27.59
C GLU A 222 8.82 -7.79 -27.41
#